data_5dbf403fe15ef481b98cbb2b233f8d8d
#
_entry.id   5dbf403fe15ef481b98cbb2b233f8d8d
#
_cell.length_a   1.000
_cell.length_b   1.000
_cell.length_c   1.000
_cell.angle_alpha   90.00
_cell.angle_beta   90.00
_cell.angle_gamma   90.00
#
_symmetry.space_group_name_H-M   'P 1'
#
loop_
_entity.id
_entity.type
_entity.pdbx_description
1 polymer ?
#
loop_
_entity_poly.entity_id
_entity_poly.type
_entity_poly.pdbx_seq_one_letter_code
_entity_poly.pdbx_strand_id
1 'polypeptide(L)'
;YRAEDLIAAGVTAGPIDSLAFDVAYTDPSYYDYVSIQLTTSANAELNFEFINTNGSYFHTNFGLSGTGESVFLFSPNNEVLDSLNVELQSLNASTGKFPDGAPLNVLFATPTPGSTNNNTEPAEGYTLQPAFTLAPGFYSSPQSVSILNPNGPQATIRYTTDGSEPTANSEVYTGSPITISATTILKARAFEPNRIP
;
A
#
# COMPACT_ATOMS: atom_id res chain seq x y z
N TYR A 1 0.61 -9.55 -21.63
CA TYR A 1 1.82 -9.72 -22.47
C TYR A 1 1.62 -10.91 -23.41
N ARG A 2 2.03 -10.82 -24.65
CA ARG A 2 2.06 -11.98 -25.55
C ARG A 2 3.31 -12.78 -25.26
N ALA A 3 3.24 -14.11 -25.45
CA ALA A 3 4.41 -14.99 -25.26
C ALA A 3 5.64 -14.53 -26.08
N GLU A 4 5.41 -13.94 -27.24
CA GLU A 4 6.43 -13.35 -28.12
C GLU A 4 7.17 -12.18 -27.48
N ASP A 5 6.49 -11.37 -26.64
CA ASP A 5 7.10 -10.22 -25.95
C ASP A 5 8.04 -10.70 -24.82
N LEU A 6 7.66 -11.77 -24.14
CA LEU A 6 8.47 -12.42 -23.10
C LEU A 6 9.71 -13.10 -23.71
N ILE A 7 9.55 -13.78 -24.85
CA ILE A 7 10.67 -14.41 -25.58
C ILE A 7 11.63 -13.34 -26.11
N ALA A 8 11.13 -12.21 -26.60
CA ALA A 8 11.96 -11.08 -27.05
C ALA A 8 12.75 -10.44 -25.90
N ALA A 9 12.25 -10.54 -24.67
CA ALA A 9 12.94 -10.12 -23.45
C ALA A 9 13.93 -11.17 -22.92
N GLY A 10 14.15 -12.29 -23.62
CA GLY A 10 15.11 -13.33 -23.26
C GLY A 10 14.56 -14.43 -22.35
N VAL A 11 13.25 -14.49 -22.15
CA VAL A 11 12.61 -15.55 -21.38
C VAL A 11 12.56 -16.83 -22.23
N THR A 12 13.24 -17.88 -21.81
CA THR A 12 13.13 -19.19 -22.42
C THR A 12 11.83 -19.87 -21.97
N ALA A 13 11.13 -20.50 -22.93
CA ALA A 13 9.91 -21.24 -22.63
C ALA A 13 10.17 -22.35 -21.59
N GLY A 14 9.49 -22.27 -20.47
CA GLY A 14 9.51 -23.24 -19.37
C GLY A 14 8.21 -23.13 -18.58
N PRO A 15 7.90 -24.11 -17.73
CA PRO A 15 6.74 -24.01 -16.86
C PRO A 15 6.92 -22.84 -15.88
N ILE A 16 5.93 -21.95 -15.80
CA ILE A 16 5.85 -20.87 -14.82
C ILE A 16 4.99 -21.42 -13.68
N ASP A 17 5.56 -21.57 -12.49
CA ASP A 17 4.85 -22.16 -11.35
C ASP A 17 4.16 -21.11 -10.48
N SER A 18 4.64 -19.86 -10.49
CA SER A 18 3.97 -18.78 -9.79
C SER A 18 4.34 -17.40 -10.35
N LEU A 19 3.44 -16.45 -10.18
CA LEU A 19 3.64 -15.06 -10.48
C LEU A 19 3.27 -14.25 -9.24
N ALA A 20 4.19 -13.43 -8.74
CA ALA A 20 3.91 -12.48 -7.68
C ALA A 20 3.85 -11.06 -8.25
N PHE A 21 2.81 -10.33 -7.89
CA PHE A 21 2.67 -8.91 -8.20
C PHE A 21 2.82 -8.12 -6.90
N ASP A 22 3.71 -7.15 -6.90
CA ASP A 22 3.74 -6.12 -5.88
C ASP A 22 3.12 -4.85 -6.45
N VAL A 23 2.04 -4.38 -5.85
CA VAL A 23 1.36 -3.15 -6.26
C VAL A 23 1.60 -2.10 -5.18
N ALA A 24 2.38 -1.08 -5.50
CA ALA A 24 2.60 0.07 -4.63
C ALA A 24 1.93 1.32 -5.20
N TYR A 25 1.14 2.00 -4.39
CA TYR A 25 0.51 3.28 -4.72
C TYR A 25 1.27 4.42 -4.06
N THR A 26 1.86 5.32 -4.84
CA THR A 26 2.75 6.37 -4.30
C THR A 26 2.20 7.79 -4.38
N ASP A 27 1.29 8.12 -5.32
CA ASP A 27 0.69 9.46 -5.47
C ASP A 27 -0.48 9.40 -6.46
N PRO A 28 -1.63 10.07 -6.20
CA PRO A 28 -2.76 10.12 -7.14
C PRO A 28 -2.45 10.83 -8.48
N SER A 29 -1.31 11.52 -8.58
CA SER A 29 -0.86 12.17 -9.81
C SER A 29 0.26 11.41 -10.55
N TYR A 30 0.80 10.33 -9.99
CA TYR A 30 1.89 9.55 -10.58
C TYR A 30 1.72 8.05 -10.32
N TYR A 31 1.78 7.32 -11.36
CA TYR A 31 1.62 5.91 -11.70
C TYR A 31 1.99 4.86 -10.64
N ASP A 32 1.13 3.86 -10.57
CA ASP A 32 1.30 2.64 -9.78
C ASP A 32 2.43 1.76 -10.33
N TYR A 33 3.20 1.15 -9.44
CA TYR A 33 4.24 0.18 -9.82
C TYR A 33 3.66 -1.23 -9.74
N VAL A 34 3.86 -2.01 -10.79
CA VAL A 34 3.65 -3.45 -10.77
C VAL A 34 5.02 -4.13 -10.92
N SER A 35 5.48 -4.77 -9.86
CA SER A 35 6.64 -5.67 -9.93
C SER A 35 6.12 -7.08 -10.22
N ILE A 36 6.61 -7.69 -11.29
CA ILE A 36 6.24 -9.06 -11.67
C ILE A 36 7.46 -9.94 -11.43
N GLN A 37 7.39 -10.81 -10.43
CA GLN A 37 8.40 -11.81 -10.17
C GLN A 37 7.92 -13.15 -10.71
N LEU A 38 8.66 -13.72 -11.67
CA LEU A 38 8.39 -15.04 -12.24
C LEU A 38 9.36 -16.05 -11.61
N THR A 39 8.83 -17.04 -10.91
CA THR A 39 9.63 -18.18 -10.42
C THR A 39 9.30 -19.43 -11.21
N THR A 40 10.32 -20.21 -11.56
CA THR A 40 10.14 -21.53 -12.19
C THR A 40 10.45 -22.65 -11.20
N SER A 41 9.84 -23.83 -11.36
CA SER A 41 10.00 -25.00 -10.48
C SER A 41 11.42 -25.59 -10.43
N ALA A 42 12.37 -25.07 -11.19
CA ALA A 42 13.72 -25.59 -11.30
C ALA A 42 14.81 -24.65 -10.74
N ASN A 43 14.57 -23.97 -9.62
CA ASN A 43 15.56 -23.12 -8.92
C ASN A 43 16.23 -22.00 -9.76
N ALA A 44 15.62 -21.54 -10.82
CA ALA A 44 16.04 -20.36 -11.55
C ALA A 44 15.13 -19.19 -11.15
N GLU A 45 15.60 -18.32 -10.30
CA GLU A 45 14.95 -17.02 -10.07
C GLU A 45 15.10 -16.20 -11.36
N LEU A 46 14.00 -15.97 -12.06
CA LEU A 46 13.92 -14.98 -13.13
C LEU A 46 13.57 -13.65 -12.48
N ASN A 47 14.57 -12.94 -12.01
CA ASN A 47 14.41 -11.57 -11.58
C ASN A 47 14.30 -10.69 -12.84
N PHE A 48 13.10 -10.28 -13.17
CA PHE A 48 12.89 -9.19 -14.11
C PHE A 48 12.98 -7.87 -13.35
N GLU A 49 14.16 -7.34 -13.24
CA GLU A 49 14.30 -5.90 -13.02
C GLU A 49 13.92 -5.20 -14.33
N PHE A 50 12.68 -4.77 -14.44
CA PHE A 50 12.26 -3.88 -15.52
C PHE A 50 12.81 -2.47 -15.27
N ILE A 51 14.12 -2.33 -15.23
CA ILE A 51 14.78 -1.03 -15.25
C ILE A 51 15.08 -0.75 -16.72
N ASN A 52 14.48 0.29 -17.28
CA ASN A 52 14.96 0.76 -18.57
C ASN A 52 16.35 1.35 -18.39
N THR A 53 17.14 1.44 -19.46
CA THR A 53 18.51 1.96 -19.47
C THR A 53 18.65 3.40 -18.96
N ASN A 54 17.54 4.10 -18.69
CA ASN A 54 17.47 5.45 -18.15
C ASN A 54 17.06 5.49 -16.67
N GLY A 55 16.97 4.34 -15.97
CA GLY A 55 16.57 4.26 -14.56
C GLY A 55 15.09 4.44 -14.31
N SER A 56 14.25 4.42 -15.34
CA SER A 56 12.79 4.44 -15.20
C SER A 56 12.24 3.02 -15.09
N TYR A 57 11.25 2.84 -14.25
CA TYR A 57 10.55 1.56 -14.10
C TYR A 57 9.60 1.33 -15.29
N PHE A 58 9.42 0.09 -15.69
CA PHE A 58 8.37 -0.26 -16.65
C PHE A 58 7.00 -0.16 -15.99
N HIS A 59 6.10 0.48 -16.68
CA HIS A 59 4.71 0.62 -16.27
C HIS A 59 3.82 -0.28 -17.13
N THR A 60 2.76 -0.79 -16.54
CA THR A 60 1.68 -1.37 -17.33
C THR A 60 1.00 -0.27 -18.16
N ASN A 61 0.38 -0.64 -19.27
CA ASN A 61 -0.43 0.27 -20.08
C ASN A 61 -1.86 0.43 -19.54
N PHE A 62 -2.12 -0.05 -18.35
CA PHE A 62 -3.38 0.09 -17.61
C PHE A 62 -3.08 0.54 -16.19
N GLY A 63 -4.01 1.24 -15.57
CA GLY A 63 -3.97 1.60 -14.16
C GLY A 63 -4.83 0.65 -13.33
N LEU A 64 -4.51 0.52 -12.04
CA LEU A 64 -5.34 -0.18 -11.07
C LEU A 64 -6.23 0.81 -10.32
N SER A 65 -7.48 0.40 -10.04
CA SER A 65 -8.39 1.21 -9.25
C SER A 65 -7.94 1.30 -7.80
N GLY A 66 -7.82 2.50 -7.25
CA GLY A 66 -7.52 2.71 -5.83
C GLY A 66 -8.62 2.22 -4.87
N THR A 67 -9.81 1.89 -5.39
CA THR A 67 -10.95 1.35 -4.61
C THR A 67 -11.00 -0.18 -4.59
N GLY A 68 -10.07 -0.82 -5.27
CA GLY A 68 -9.95 -2.27 -5.36
C GLY A 68 -10.21 -2.82 -6.75
N GLU A 69 -9.43 -3.83 -7.11
CA GLU A 69 -9.48 -4.49 -8.41
C GLU A 69 -8.82 -5.87 -8.33
N SER A 70 -9.10 -6.75 -9.28
CA SER A 70 -8.43 -8.05 -9.39
C SER A 70 -7.56 -8.09 -10.64
N VAL A 71 -6.32 -8.52 -10.47
CA VAL A 71 -5.35 -8.76 -11.55
C VAL A 71 -5.23 -10.26 -11.78
N PHE A 72 -5.27 -10.70 -13.02
CA PHE A 72 -5.18 -12.09 -13.39
C PHE A 72 -4.03 -12.33 -14.38
N LEU A 73 -3.31 -13.42 -14.16
CA LEU A 73 -2.38 -13.97 -15.13
C LEU A 73 -3.04 -15.18 -15.80
N PHE A 74 -3.05 -15.19 -17.13
CA PHE A 74 -3.59 -16.28 -17.93
C PHE A 74 -2.49 -16.99 -18.71
N SER A 75 -2.64 -18.31 -18.87
CA SER A 75 -1.89 -19.10 -19.84
C SER A 75 -2.30 -18.73 -21.28
N PRO A 76 -1.49 -19.13 -22.30
CA PRO A 76 -1.90 -18.99 -23.69
C PRO A 76 -3.23 -19.69 -24.04
N ASN A 77 -3.66 -20.65 -23.24
CA ASN A 77 -4.93 -21.38 -23.41
C ASN A 77 -6.09 -20.75 -22.60
N ASN A 78 -5.93 -19.54 -22.08
CA ASN A 78 -6.90 -18.83 -21.24
C ASN A 78 -7.20 -19.51 -19.89
N GLU A 79 -6.28 -20.30 -19.36
CA GLU A 79 -6.38 -20.81 -17.99
C GLU A 79 -5.79 -19.77 -17.03
N VAL A 80 -6.43 -19.55 -15.89
CA VAL A 80 -5.90 -18.68 -14.85
C VAL A 80 -4.70 -19.37 -14.20
N LEU A 81 -3.52 -18.81 -14.35
CA LEU A 81 -2.29 -19.29 -13.71
C LEU A 81 -2.13 -18.69 -12.31
N ASP A 82 -2.46 -17.41 -12.15
CA ASP A 82 -2.40 -16.71 -10.88
C ASP A 82 -3.36 -15.52 -10.84
N SER A 83 -3.66 -15.05 -9.64
CA SER A 83 -4.49 -13.86 -9.43
C SER A 83 -4.06 -13.10 -8.18
N LEU A 84 -4.21 -11.79 -8.24
CA LEU A 84 -4.04 -10.89 -7.12
C LEU A 84 -5.31 -10.06 -6.96
N ASN A 85 -5.95 -10.17 -5.81
CA ASN A 85 -7.05 -9.28 -5.44
C ASN A 85 -6.45 -8.10 -4.68
N VAL A 86 -6.50 -6.93 -5.28
CA VAL A 86 -6.05 -5.66 -4.69
C VAL A 86 -7.28 -5.01 -4.09
N GLU A 87 -7.30 -4.87 -2.78
CA GLU A 87 -8.35 -4.13 -2.07
C GLU A 87 -8.01 -2.63 -2.03
N LEU A 88 -8.73 -1.87 -1.20
CA LEU A 88 -8.44 -0.44 -0.99
C LEU A 88 -6.96 -0.24 -0.65
N GLN A 89 -6.28 0.57 -1.46
CA GLN A 89 -4.87 0.89 -1.27
C GLN A 89 -4.71 2.25 -0.61
N SER A 90 -3.76 2.34 0.30
CA SER A 90 -3.28 3.60 0.88
C SER A 90 -1.92 3.98 0.28
N LEU A 91 -1.58 5.25 0.35
CA LEU A 91 -0.26 5.75 -0.07
C LEU A 91 0.86 4.99 0.64
N ASN A 92 1.89 4.62 -0.11
CA ASN A 92 3.08 3.91 0.38
C ASN A 92 2.81 2.53 1.01
N ALA A 93 1.67 1.92 0.70
CA ALA A 93 1.39 0.53 1.04
C ALA A 93 1.35 -0.31 -0.23
N SER A 94 1.53 -1.62 -0.12
CA SER A 94 1.38 -2.56 -1.22
C SER A 94 0.57 -3.78 -0.82
N THR A 95 -0.01 -4.44 -1.82
CA THR A 95 -0.62 -5.77 -1.67
C THR A 95 0.21 -6.77 -2.45
N GLY A 96 0.55 -7.86 -1.83
CA GLY A 96 1.35 -8.92 -2.45
C GLY A 96 1.10 -10.27 -1.79
N LYS A 97 1.79 -11.29 -2.26
CA LYS A 97 1.72 -12.64 -1.70
C LYS A 97 2.75 -12.83 -0.60
N PHE A 98 2.37 -13.56 0.45
CA PHE A 98 3.27 -13.88 1.56
C PHE A 98 3.01 -15.29 2.11
N PRO A 99 4.06 -16.15 2.16
CA PRO A 99 5.34 -15.99 1.45
C PRO A 99 5.17 -15.81 -0.06
N ASP A 100 6.24 -15.41 -0.77
CA ASP A 100 6.22 -15.31 -2.24
C ASP A 100 5.63 -16.58 -2.86
N GLY A 101 4.72 -16.42 -3.83
CA GLY A 101 4.02 -17.53 -4.48
C GLY A 101 2.89 -18.18 -3.66
N ALA A 102 2.65 -17.77 -2.42
CA ALA A 102 1.52 -18.29 -1.64
C ALA A 102 0.16 -17.85 -2.24
N PRO A 103 -0.92 -18.60 -1.94
CA PRO A 103 -2.24 -18.25 -2.46
C PRO A 103 -2.86 -17.01 -1.78
N LEU A 104 -2.38 -16.63 -0.59
CA LEU A 104 -2.92 -15.53 0.19
C LEU A 104 -2.29 -14.19 -0.21
N ASN A 105 -3.13 -13.19 -0.41
CA ASN A 105 -2.73 -11.81 -0.58
C ASN A 105 -2.76 -11.11 0.77
N VAL A 106 -1.72 -10.33 1.05
CA VAL A 106 -1.54 -9.59 2.30
C VAL A 106 -1.14 -8.15 2.00
N LEU A 107 -1.31 -7.29 3.00
CA LEU A 107 -0.86 -5.90 2.94
C LEU A 107 0.55 -5.76 3.49
N PHE A 108 1.32 -4.86 2.91
CA PHE A 108 2.64 -4.47 3.41
C PHE A 108 2.68 -2.95 3.64
N ALA A 109 3.12 -2.56 4.83
CA ALA A 109 3.37 -1.14 5.15
C ALA A 109 4.59 -0.58 4.42
N THR A 110 5.52 -1.46 4.03
CA THR A 110 6.72 -1.12 3.27
C THR A 110 6.73 -1.95 1.99
N PRO A 111 6.52 -1.33 0.83
CA PRO A 111 6.62 -2.01 -0.47
C PRO A 111 8.02 -2.56 -0.73
N THR A 112 8.09 -3.68 -1.41
CA THR A 112 9.35 -4.39 -1.75
C THR A 112 9.56 -4.54 -3.26
N PRO A 113 9.51 -3.45 -4.06
CA PRO A 113 9.61 -3.54 -5.51
C PRO A 113 10.94 -4.18 -5.92
N GLY A 114 10.89 -5.22 -6.79
CA GLY A 114 12.07 -5.95 -7.24
C GLY A 114 12.75 -6.82 -6.19
N SER A 115 12.13 -7.03 -5.03
CA SER A 115 12.67 -7.84 -3.92
C SER A 115 11.62 -8.83 -3.41
N THR A 116 12.07 -9.84 -2.66
CA THR A 116 11.18 -10.81 -2.01
C THR A 116 10.33 -10.16 -0.92
N ASN A 117 9.06 -10.56 -0.81
CA ASN A 117 8.19 -10.20 0.30
C ASN A 117 8.52 -10.96 1.60
N ASN A 118 9.26 -12.08 1.49
CA ASN A 118 9.53 -12.99 2.61
C ASN A 118 10.29 -12.34 3.78
N ASN A 119 10.93 -11.21 3.55
CA ASN A 119 11.70 -10.47 4.55
C ASN A 119 10.93 -9.30 5.17
N THR A 120 9.64 -9.16 4.84
CA THR A 120 8.80 -8.05 5.31
C THR A 120 7.58 -8.61 6.02
N GLU A 121 7.32 -8.16 7.25
CA GLU A 121 6.15 -8.61 7.99
C GLU A 121 4.87 -8.03 7.37
N PRO A 122 3.87 -8.86 7.10
CA PRO A 122 2.56 -8.40 6.63
C PRO A 122 1.86 -7.52 7.66
N ALA A 123 1.10 -6.54 7.17
CA ALA A 123 0.21 -5.75 8.00
C ALA A 123 -1.16 -6.44 8.16
N GLU A 124 -1.77 -6.30 9.34
CA GLU A 124 -3.10 -6.84 9.64
C GLU A 124 -4.25 -6.03 9.02
N GLY A 125 -3.94 -4.88 8.41
CA GLY A 125 -4.88 -3.96 7.80
C GLY A 125 -4.52 -2.51 8.05
N TYR A 126 -5.47 -1.62 7.79
CA TYR A 126 -5.34 -0.19 8.08
C TYR A 126 -5.93 0.16 9.44
N THR A 127 -5.42 1.24 10.05
CA THR A 127 -6.11 1.88 11.17
C THR A 127 -7.34 2.65 10.66
N LEU A 128 -8.36 2.75 11.50
CA LEU A 128 -9.51 3.60 11.23
C LEU A 128 -9.15 5.07 11.50
N GLN A 129 -9.68 5.97 10.68
CA GLN A 129 -9.43 7.39 10.81
C GLN A 129 -10.05 7.95 12.10
N PRO A 130 -9.29 8.67 12.95
CA PRO A 130 -9.84 9.39 14.08
C PRO A 130 -10.85 10.46 13.66
N ALA A 131 -11.84 10.72 14.49
CA ALA A 131 -12.84 11.75 14.24
C ALA A 131 -12.74 12.88 15.26
N PHE A 132 -13.10 14.09 14.85
CA PHE A 132 -13.14 15.25 15.72
C PHE A 132 -14.56 15.50 16.22
N THR A 133 -14.69 15.96 17.47
CA THR A 133 -16.00 16.30 18.06
C THR A 133 -16.56 17.61 17.54
N LEU A 134 -15.78 18.40 16.86
CA LEU A 134 -16.15 19.70 16.28
C LEU A 134 -15.95 19.66 14.75
N ALA A 135 -16.96 20.11 14.02
CA ALA A 135 -16.84 20.26 12.57
C ALA A 135 -15.87 21.41 12.18
N PRO A 136 -15.23 21.34 11.01
CA PRO A 136 -14.46 22.47 10.51
C PRO A 136 -15.39 23.68 10.24
N GLY A 137 -14.90 24.90 10.55
CA GLY A 137 -15.69 26.10 10.35
C GLY A 137 -15.05 27.35 10.94
N PHE A 138 -15.79 28.48 10.87
CA PHE A 138 -15.40 29.74 11.49
C PHE A 138 -16.17 29.91 12.80
N TYR A 139 -15.45 30.18 13.88
CA TYR A 139 -16.00 30.33 15.22
C TYR A 139 -15.61 31.69 15.78
N SER A 140 -16.54 32.36 16.48
CA SER A 140 -16.35 33.69 17.07
C SER A 140 -15.69 33.64 18.45
N SER A 141 -15.49 32.46 19.01
CA SER A 141 -14.88 32.23 20.32
C SER A 141 -13.97 31.00 20.30
N PRO A 142 -13.00 30.89 21.24
CA PRO A 142 -12.20 29.68 21.38
C PRO A 142 -13.05 28.43 21.48
N GLN A 143 -12.63 27.36 20.83
CA GLN A 143 -13.29 26.07 20.79
C GLN A 143 -12.50 25.01 21.53
N SER A 144 -13.18 24.00 22.01
CA SER A 144 -12.60 22.82 22.68
C SER A 144 -12.91 21.59 21.83
N VAL A 145 -11.86 20.96 21.30
CA VAL A 145 -11.99 19.83 20.35
C VAL A 145 -11.42 18.57 20.97
N SER A 146 -12.20 17.52 20.99
CA SER A 146 -11.73 16.17 21.36
C SER A 146 -11.56 15.32 20.11
N ILE A 147 -10.63 14.35 20.19
CA ILE A 147 -10.36 13.39 19.13
C ILE A 147 -10.94 12.03 19.56
N LEU A 148 -11.81 11.47 18.75
CA LEU A 148 -12.40 10.16 18.96
C LEU A 148 -11.52 9.10 18.31
N ASN A 149 -11.19 8.05 19.06
CA ASN A 149 -10.42 6.90 18.58
C ASN A 149 -11.36 5.73 18.27
N PRO A 150 -11.60 5.39 17.00
CA PRO A 150 -12.39 4.23 16.62
C PRO A 150 -11.63 2.90 16.68
N ASN A 151 -10.30 2.92 16.93
CA ASN A 151 -9.40 1.75 16.84
C ASN A 151 -9.32 1.14 18.24
N GLY A 152 -9.69 0.88 19.06
CA GLY A 152 -9.49 0.25 20.36
C GLY A 152 -8.26 0.77 21.15
N PRO A 153 -8.00 0.19 22.32
CA PRO A 153 -7.03 0.71 23.29
C PRO A 153 -5.57 0.55 22.88
N GLN A 154 -5.27 -0.28 21.88
CA GLN A 154 -3.90 -0.49 21.40
C GLN A 154 -3.43 0.63 20.47
N ALA A 155 -4.35 1.38 19.90
CA ALA A 155 -4.04 2.46 18.99
C ALA A 155 -3.71 3.77 19.73
N THR A 156 -2.55 4.34 19.41
CA THR A 156 -2.14 5.67 19.87
C THR A 156 -2.58 6.70 18.86
N ILE A 157 -3.37 7.68 19.29
CA ILE A 157 -3.71 8.84 18.45
C ILE A 157 -2.61 9.89 18.56
N ARG A 158 -2.13 10.33 17.42
CA ARG A 158 -1.19 11.46 17.30
C ARG A 158 -1.81 12.57 16.49
N TYR A 159 -1.45 13.80 16.78
CA TYR A 159 -2.03 14.96 16.13
C TYR A 159 -1.01 16.06 15.88
N THR A 160 -1.37 16.98 14.99
CA THR A 160 -0.66 18.22 14.69
C THR A 160 -1.65 19.38 14.65
N THR A 161 -1.18 20.60 14.94
CA THR A 161 -1.99 21.81 14.93
C THR A 161 -1.57 22.82 13.85
N ASP A 162 -0.56 22.48 13.07
CA ASP A 162 0.04 23.30 12.02
C ASP A 162 -0.32 22.83 10.59
N GLY A 163 -1.15 21.78 10.48
CA GLY A 163 -1.55 21.20 9.21
C GLY A 163 -0.57 20.17 8.63
N SER A 164 0.58 19.94 9.26
CA SER A 164 1.48 18.86 8.86
C SER A 164 0.82 17.48 9.08
N GLU A 165 1.26 16.45 8.33
CA GLU A 165 0.76 15.09 8.54
C GLU A 165 1.29 14.52 9.86
N PRO A 166 0.41 13.97 10.74
CA PRO A 166 0.85 13.32 11.96
C PRO A 166 1.73 12.10 11.67
N THR A 167 2.88 12.03 12.33
CA THR A 167 3.84 10.93 12.26
C THR A 167 3.93 10.20 13.60
N ALA A 168 4.69 9.10 13.64
CA ALA A 168 4.98 8.38 14.88
C ALA A 168 5.70 9.24 15.95
N ASN A 169 6.23 10.41 15.57
CA ASN A 169 6.91 11.35 16.46
C ASN A 169 6.06 12.58 16.82
N SER A 170 4.86 12.72 16.25
CA SER A 170 3.95 13.82 16.54
C SER A 170 3.39 13.72 17.97
N GLU A 171 2.78 14.78 18.46
CA GLU A 171 2.21 14.84 19.81
C GLU A 171 1.12 13.77 20.02
N VAL A 172 1.15 13.12 21.18
CA VAL A 172 0.20 12.09 21.56
C VAL A 172 -1.06 12.72 22.15
N TYR A 173 -2.22 12.34 21.62
CA TYR A 173 -3.48 12.73 22.22
C TYR A 173 -3.78 11.87 23.44
N THR A 174 -3.84 12.51 24.61
CA THR A 174 -4.02 11.85 25.92
C THR A 174 -5.47 11.78 26.40
N GLY A 175 -6.41 12.23 25.55
CA GLY A 175 -7.84 12.26 25.88
C GLY A 175 -8.34 13.64 26.37
N SER A 176 -7.43 14.57 26.70
CA SER A 176 -7.83 15.93 27.09
C SER A 176 -8.21 16.76 25.88
N PRO A 177 -9.32 17.54 25.91
CA PRO A 177 -9.69 18.40 24.82
C PRO A 177 -8.62 19.42 24.45
N ILE A 178 -8.43 19.63 23.15
CA ILE A 178 -7.48 20.61 22.59
C ILE A 178 -8.20 21.94 22.49
N THR A 179 -7.66 22.99 23.08
CA THR A 179 -8.21 24.36 22.98
C THR A 179 -7.69 25.04 21.72
N ILE A 180 -8.59 25.44 20.85
CA ILE A 180 -8.32 26.16 19.60
C ILE A 180 -8.75 27.61 19.78
N SER A 181 -7.79 28.52 19.91
CA SER A 181 -8.02 29.96 20.13
C SER A 181 -7.65 30.86 18.94
N ALA A 182 -7.08 30.27 17.89
CA ALA A 182 -6.68 30.95 16.66
C ALA A 182 -6.94 30.05 15.46
N THR A 183 -6.78 30.56 14.24
CA THR A 183 -6.87 29.76 13.02
C THR A 183 -5.88 28.60 13.08
N THR A 184 -6.38 27.40 13.05
CA THR A 184 -5.60 26.16 13.27
C THR A 184 -6.04 25.10 12.27
N ILE A 185 -5.09 24.38 11.68
CA ILE A 185 -5.35 23.17 10.90
C ILE A 185 -4.99 21.98 11.79
N LEU A 186 -6.01 21.38 12.38
CA LEU A 186 -5.85 20.19 13.24
C LEU A 186 -5.94 18.94 12.39
N LYS A 187 -4.91 18.07 12.45
CA LYS A 187 -4.89 16.76 11.84
C LYS A 187 -4.64 15.70 12.90
N ALA A 188 -5.18 14.50 12.71
CA ALA A 188 -4.98 13.37 13.60
C ALA A 188 -4.86 12.07 12.82
N ARG A 189 -4.02 11.15 13.33
CA ARG A 189 -3.82 9.82 12.78
C ARG A 189 -3.69 8.80 13.91
N ALA A 190 -4.23 7.61 13.70
CA ALA A 190 -4.06 6.49 14.60
C ALA A 190 -2.83 5.67 14.22
N PHE A 191 -2.10 5.19 15.22
CA PHE A 191 -0.97 4.30 15.08
C PHE A 191 -1.20 3.09 15.97
N GLU A 192 -1.22 1.91 15.37
CA GLU A 192 -1.41 0.63 16.05
C GLU A 192 -0.34 -0.36 15.57
N PRO A 193 0.22 -1.20 16.44
CA PRO A 193 1.17 -2.24 16.03
C PRO A 193 0.58 -3.10 14.90
N ASN A 194 1.41 -3.47 13.94
CA ASN A 194 1.07 -4.31 12.80
C ASN A 194 -0.04 -3.78 11.88
N ARG A 195 -0.45 -2.51 12.01
CA ARG A 195 -1.41 -1.87 11.12
C ARG A 195 -0.79 -0.67 10.40
N ILE A 196 -1.28 -0.41 9.23
CA ILE A 196 -0.89 0.76 8.41
C ILE A 196 -1.70 1.97 8.91
N PRO A 197 -1.04 3.03 9.35
CA PRO A 197 -1.69 4.23 9.85
C PRO A 197 -2.45 4.99 8.77
#